data_c43d4a68ffbf81bd3dc10ee193a052f0
#
_entry.id   c43d4a68ffbf81bd3dc10ee193a052f0
#
_cell.length_a   1.000
_cell.length_b   1.000
_cell.length_c   1.000
_cell.angle_alpha   90.00
_cell.angle_beta   90.00
_cell.angle_gamma   90.00
#
_symmetry.space_group_name_H-M   'P 1'
#
loop_
_entity.id
_entity.type
_entity.pdbx_description
1 polymer ?
#
loop_
_entity_poly.entity_id
_entity_poly.type
_entity_poly.pdbx_seq_one_letter_code
_entity_poly.pdbx_strand_id
1 'polypeptide(L)'
;LLFDSAADVIEFRKDPAQVGSMKHVATFLLLLMLSWPASAQAACYADYKAKQDTPLRLHYGVAEIRDPCTVRSATQQLQSRLQNAGWTLLNVVSVFDDTGLAERKESAGPHFLRY
;
A
#
# COMPACT_ATOMS: atom_id res chain seq x y z
N LEU A 1 45.00 -48.59 -8.96
CA LEU A 1 44.45 -48.28 -8.52
C LEU A 1 43.95 -47.69 -8.46
N LEU A 2 44.24 -47.57 -8.73
CA LEU A 2 43.62 -47.04 -8.31
C LEU A 2 42.98 -46.48 -8.21
N PHE A 3 43.09 -46.30 -8.24
CA PHE A 3 42.21 -45.70 -7.67
C PHE A 3 41.65 -45.34 -7.40
N ASP A 4 41.71 -45.32 -7.42
CA ASP A 4 41.05 -45.00 -6.67
C ASP A 4 40.73 -44.40 -6.60
N SER A 5 41.10 -44.27 -6.81
CA SER A 5 40.69 -43.70 -6.27
C SER A 5 40.17 -43.17 -6.35
N ALA A 6 40.14 -43.15 -6.53
CA ALA A 6 39.50 -42.70 -6.15
C ALA A 6 38.93 -42.27 -6.05
N ALA A 7 39.07 -42.30 -6.07
CA ALA A 7 38.43 -42.00 -5.52
C ALA A 7 38.01 -41.49 -5.62
N ASP A 8 38.21 -41.34 -5.82
CA ASP A 8 37.65 -40.88 -5.48
C ASP A 8 37.11 -40.31 -5.72
N VAL A 9 37.19 -40.24 -6.17
CA VAL A 9 36.53 -39.71 -6.02
C VAL A 9 35.85 -39.32 -5.81
N ILE A 10 35.90 -39.29 -5.76
CA ILE A 10 35.24 -38.99 -5.20
C ILE A 10 34.79 -38.39 -4.92
N GLU A 11 34.95 -38.23 -4.89
CA GLU A 11 34.47 -37.83 -4.27
C GLU A 11 33.99 -37.07 -4.37
N PHE A 12 34.19 -36.62 -4.91
CA PHE A 12 33.42 -35.89 -4.49
C PHE A 12 32.82 -35.83 -4.42
N ARG A 13 32.84 -36.31 -4.53
CA ARG A 13 32.00 -36.33 -4.15
C ARG A 13 31.71 -35.93 -3.17
N LYS A 14 31.98 -35.74 -2.49
CA LYS A 14 31.67 -35.16 -1.44
C LYS A 14 30.94 -33.98 -1.58
N ASP A 15 30.92 -33.58 -2.31
CA ASP A 15 30.23 -32.46 -2.79
C ASP A 15 28.73 -32.45 -2.57
N PRO A 16 28.03 -33.53 -2.44
CA PRO A 16 26.61 -33.50 -2.13
C PRO A 16 26.27 -32.69 -0.92
N ALA A 17 27.12 -32.72 0.09
CA ALA A 17 26.87 -31.95 1.30
C ALA A 17 26.96 -30.46 1.03
N GLN A 18 27.91 -30.07 0.21
CA GLN A 18 28.07 -28.67 -0.14
C GLN A 18 26.89 -28.15 -0.96
N VAL A 19 26.41 -28.97 -1.89
CA VAL A 19 25.26 -28.59 -2.69
C VAL A 19 24.06 -28.40 -1.82
N GLY A 20 23.85 -29.27 -0.83
CA GLY A 20 22.78 -29.11 0.11
C GLY A 20 22.87 -27.81 0.88
N SER A 21 24.08 -27.46 1.28
CA SER A 21 24.30 -26.23 2.01
C SER A 21 23.94 -25.01 1.18
N MET A 22 24.29 -25.03 -0.09
CA MET A 22 23.95 -23.92 -0.97
C MET A 22 22.43 -23.77 -1.14
N LYS A 23 21.73 -24.89 -1.22
CA LYS A 23 20.27 -24.84 -1.30
C LYS A 23 19.66 -24.20 -0.07
N HIS A 24 20.19 -24.54 1.09
CA HIS A 24 19.69 -23.96 2.33
C HIS A 24 19.92 -22.46 2.39
N VAL A 25 21.09 -22.01 1.94
CA VAL A 25 21.39 -20.59 1.91
C VAL A 25 20.42 -19.85 0.99
N ALA A 26 20.15 -20.40 -0.18
CA ALA A 26 19.23 -19.77 -1.11
C ALA A 26 17.82 -19.70 -0.53
N THR A 27 17.37 -20.76 0.13
CA THR A 27 16.06 -20.78 0.77
C THR A 27 15.97 -19.74 1.88
N PHE A 28 17.03 -19.63 2.67
CA PHE A 28 17.06 -18.68 3.76
C PHE A 28 16.97 -17.25 3.25
N LEU A 29 17.70 -16.92 2.18
CA LEU A 29 17.64 -15.59 1.59
C LEU A 29 16.25 -15.27 1.06
N LEU A 30 15.58 -16.24 0.47
CA LEU A 30 14.24 -16.04 -0.04
C LEU A 30 13.27 -15.74 1.09
N LEU A 31 13.39 -16.44 2.20
CA LEU A 31 12.56 -16.20 3.38
C LEU A 31 12.78 -14.80 3.94
N LEU A 32 14.02 -14.34 3.95
CA LEU A 32 14.33 -12.99 4.40
C LEU A 32 13.65 -11.95 3.52
N MET A 33 13.61 -12.17 2.22
CA MET A 33 12.95 -11.25 1.32
C MET A 33 11.45 -11.22 1.54
N LEU A 34 10.86 -12.36 1.84
CA LEU A 34 9.44 -12.44 2.13
C LEU A 34 9.07 -11.79 3.45
N SER A 35 10.01 -11.82 4.40
CA SER A 35 9.77 -11.20 5.71
C SER A 35 10.08 -9.72 5.72
N TRP A 36 10.61 -9.20 4.64
CA TRP A 36 10.81 -7.77 4.52
C TRP A 36 9.44 -7.12 4.61
N PRO A 37 9.20 -6.27 5.60
CA PRO A 37 7.90 -5.61 5.65
C PRO A 37 7.75 -4.78 4.39
N ALA A 38 6.80 -5.13 3.57
CA ALA A 38 6.30 -4.20 2.59
C ALA A 38 6.01 -2.97 3.40
N SER A 39 6.66 -1.85 3.09
CA SER A 39 6.42 -0.61 3.81
C SER A 39 4.94 -0.32 3.64
N ALA A 40 4.16 -0.83 4.58
CA ALA A 40 2.76 -0.52 4.65
C ALA A 40 2.71 0.91 5.13
N GLN A 41 2.60 1.83 4.19
CA GLN A 41 2.26 3.17 4.56
C GLN A 41 0.85 3.11 5.11
N ALA A 42 0.66 3.69 6.26
CA ALA A 42 -0.66 3.81 6.84
C ALA A 42 -1.55 4.49 5.81
N ALA A 43 -2.70 3.91 5.56
CA ALA A 43 -3.69 4.51 4.67
C ALA A 43 -4.07 5.89 5.20
N CYS A 44 -4.24 6.83 4.28
CA CYS A 44 -4.61 8.19 4.63
C CYS A 44 -5.92 8.53 3.94
N TYR A 45 -6.81 9.17 4.67
CA TYR A 45 -8.12 9.59 4.20
C TYR A 45 -8.35 11.04 4.57
N ALA A 46 -9.28 11.66 3.86
CA ALA A 46 -9.68 13.02 4.17
C ALA A 46 -11.20 13.12 4.13
N ASP A 47 -11.76 13.88 5.06
CA ASP A 47 -13.15 14.28 4.93
C ASP A 47 -13.17 15.72 4.40
N TYR A 48 -14.20 16.02 3.63
CA TYR A 48 -14.26 17.26 2.88
C TYR A 48 -15.70 17.69 2.64
N LYS A 49 -15.85 18.93 2.22
CA LYS A 49 -17.14 19.47 1.79
C LYS A 49 -17.02 19.95 0.36
N ALA A 50 -18.04 19.72 -0.43
CA ALA A 50 -18.06 20.10 -1.83
C ALA A 50 -19.42 20.61 -2.23
N LYS A 51 -19.48 21.29 -3.36
CA LYS A 51 -20.73 21.85 -3.88
C LYS A 51 -20.87 21.65 -5.37
N GLN A 52 -22.09 21.70 -5.83
CA GLN A 52 -22.45 21.91 -7.23
C GLN A 52 -23.34 23.14 -7.31
N ASP A 53 -23.25 23.86 -8.42
CA ASP A 53 -24.15 25.00 -8.67
C ASP A 53 -25.21 24.60 -9.70
N THR A 54 -26.33 25.32 -9.71
CA THR A 54 -27.39 25.23 -10.70
C THR A 54 -28.03 23.84 -10.82
N PRO A 55 -28.78 23.39 -9.83
CA PRO A 55 -29.04 24.02 -8.55
C PRO A 55 -27.95 23.78 -7.55
N LEU A 56 -27.89 24.59 -6.51
CA LEU A 56 -26.91 24.43 -5.46
C LEU A 56 -27.14 23.13 -4.73
N ARG A 57 -26.08 22.32 -4.68
CA ARG A 57 -26.07 21.09 -3.90
C ARG A 57 -24.79 21.06 -3.08
N LEU A 58 -24.89 20.51 -1.90
CA LEU A 58 -23.75 20.36 -1.00
C LEU A 58 -23.61 18.90 -0.61
N HIS A 59 -22.37 18.45 -0.43
CA HIS A 59 -22.18 17.16 0.20
C HIS A 59 -20.93 17.17 1.07
N TYR A 60 -20.97 16.31 2.07
CA TYR A 60 -19.85 15.93 2.89
C TYR A 60 -19.40 14.56 2.43
N GLY A 61 -18.10 14.37 2.24
CA GLY A 61 -17.58 13.11 1.75
C GLY A 61 -16.30 12.73 2.42
N VAL A 62 -15.89 11.50 2.16
CA VAL A 62 -14.63 10.93 2.62
C VAL A 62 -13.95 10.32 1.42
N ALA A 63 -12.64 10.56 1.27
CA ALA A 63 -11.87 10.03 0.17
C ALA A 63 -10.51 9.53 0.66
N GLU A 64 -9.99 8.54 -0.04
CA GLU A 64 -8.65 8.07 0.22
C GLU A 64 -7.65 9.00 -0.43
N ILE A 65 -6.57 9.31 0.29
CA ILE A 65 -5.57 10.29 -0.15
C ILE A 65 -4.23 9.60 -0.27
N ARG A 66 -3.52 9.89 -1.35
CA ARG A 66 -2.15 9.43 -1.53
C ARG A 66 -1.21 10.32 -0.74
N ASP A 67 -0.05 9.79 -0.41
CA ASP A 67 0.96 10.55 0.30
C ASP A 67 1.33 11.83 -0.42
N PRO A 68 1.69 12.86 0.35
CA PRO A 68 1.75 12.90 1.82
C PRO A 68 0.37 13.10 2.45
N CYS A 69 0.21 12.61 3.68
CA CYS A 69 -1.05 12.69 4.40
C CYS A 69 -1.17 14.03 5.09
N THR A 70 -1.46 15.06 4.32
CA THR A 70 -1.60 16.43 4.81
C THR A 70 -2.85 17.07 4.22
N VAL A 71 -3.38 18.08 4.90
CA VAL A 71 -4.52 18.83 4.39
C VAL A 71 -4.20 19.45 3.04
N ARG A 72 -2.97 19.96 2.88
CA ARG A 72 -2.58 20.57 1.61
C ARG A 72 -2.62 19.56 0.48
N SER A 73 -2.03 18.38 0.68
CA SER A 73 -2.01 17.34 -0.34
C SER A 73 -3.43 16.86 -0.64
N ALA A 74 -4.22 16.65 0.40
CA ALA A 74 -5.62 16.24 0.23
C ALA A 74 -6.39 17.27 -0.58
N THR A 75 -6.19 18.54 -0.31
CA THR A 75 -6.87 19.61 -1.05
C THR A 75 -6.52 19.56 -2.53
N GLN A 76 -5.25 19.42 -2.86
CA GLN A 76 -4.82 19.36 -4.25
C GLN A 76 -5.41 18.15 -4.97
N GLN A 77 -5.36 17.00 -4.33
CA GLN A 77 -5.89 15.77 -4.94
C GLN A 77 -7.39 15.83 -5.13
N LEU A 78 -8.11 16.33 -4.13
CA LEU A 78 -9.56 16.37 -4.17
C LEU A 78 -10.09 17.44 -5.11
N GLN A 79 -9.41 18.57 -5.24
CA GLN A 79 -9.81 19.58 -6.22
C GLN A 79 -9.92 18.97 -7.61
N SER A 80 -8.92 18.23 -8.01
CA SER A 80 -8.88 17.62 -9.32
C SER A 80 -9.93 16.52 -9.49
N ARG A 81 -10.01 15.62 -8.49
CA ARG A 81 -10.95 14.49 -8.57
C ARG A 81 -12.40 14.95 -8.59
N LEU A 82 -12.73 15.89 -7.72
CA LEU A 82 -14.10 16.38 -7.61
C LEU A 82 -14.50 17.17 -8.85
N GLN A 83 -13.58 17.98 -9.38
CA GLN A 83 -13.84 18.74 -10.59
C GLN A 83 -14.17 17.82 -11.75
N ASN A 84 -13.47 16.72 -11.88
CA ASN A 84 -13.73 15.73 -12.93
C ASN A 84 -15.10 15.08 -12.77
N ALA A 85 -15.63 15.06 -11.56
CA ALA A 85 -16.95 14.50 -11.26
C ALA A 85 -18.05 15.57 -11.21
N GLY A 86 -17.74 16.81 -11.56
CA GLY A 86 -18.73 17.89 -11.59
C GLY A 86 -18.95 18.58 -10.26
N TRP A 87 -18.02 18.44 -9.33
CA TRP A 87 -18.12 19.05 -8.01
C TRP A 87 -17.00 20.04 -7.79
N THR A 88 -17.26 21.04 -6.95
CA THR A 88 -16.24 22.01 -6.53
C THR A 88 -15.92 21.78 -5.07
N LEU A 89 -14.66 21.54 -4.78
CA LEU A 89 -14.22 21.39 -3.40
C LEU A 89 -14.35 22.71 -2.67
N LEU A 90 -15.00 22.70 -1.50
CA LEU A 90 -15.09 23.87 -0.65
C LEU A 90 -13.92 23.90 0.32
N ASN A 91 -13.73 22.81 1.04
CA ASN A 91 -12.59 22.69 1.98
C ASN A 91 -12.41 21.25 2.40
N VAL A 92 -11.20 20.93 2.80
CA VAL A 92 -10.87 19.68 3.48
C VAL A 92 -11.02 19.93 4.97
N VAL A 93 -11.82 19.09 5.63
CA VAL A 93 -12.08 19.26 7.06
C VAL A 93 -10.89 18.73 7.87
N SER A 94 -10.45 17.51 7.54
CA SER A 94 -9.33 16.91 8.25
C SER A 94 -8.75 15.77 7.43
N VAL A 95 -7.57 15.29 7.85
CA VAL A 95 -6.99 14.05 7.35
C VAL A 95 -6.86 13.08 8.51
N PHE A 96 -6.99 11.79 8.24
CA PHE A 96 -7.04 10.78 9.29
C PHE A 96 -6.68 9.42 8.71
N ASP A 97 -6.42 8.45 9.57
CA ASP A 97 -6.15 7.07 9.15
C ASP A 97 -7.44 6.25 9.16
N ASP A 98 -7.31 4.96 8.89
CA ASP A 98 -8.46 4.08 8.75
C ASP A 98 -9.29 3.94 10.03
N THR A 99 -8.73 4.26 11.19
CA THR A 99 -9.50 4.19 12.43
C THR A 99 -10.59 5.25 12.50
N GLY A 100 -10.49 6.30 11.69
CA GLY A 100 -11.50 7.36 11.65
C GLY A 100 -12.61 7.14 10.65
N LEU A 101 -12.59 6.05 9.89
CA LEU A 101 -13.57 5.82 8.83
C LEU A 101 -14.96 5.52 9.36
N ALA A 102 -15.05 4.65 10.35
CA ALA A 102 -16.35 4.16 10.82
C ALA A 102 -17.26 5.28 11.31
N GLU A 103 -16.69 6.24 12.02
CA GLU A 103 -17.48 7.34 12.59
C GLU A 103 -17.97 8.32 11.53
N ARG A 104 -17.38 8.33 10.34
CA ARG A 104 -17.71 9.25 9.27
C ARG A 104 -18.56 8.63 8.16
N LYS A 105 -18.67 7.30 8.18
CA LYS A 105 -19.30 6.57 7.08
C LYS A 105 -20.75 6.97 6.87
N GLU A 106 -21.49 7.07 7.94
CA GLU A 106 -22.91 7.37 7.86
C GLU A 106 -23.14 8.79 7.37
N SER A 107 -22.35 9.74 7.89
CA SER A 107 -22.47 11.13 7.49
C SER A 107 -22.10 11.35 6.03
N ALA A 108 -21.12 10.61 5.52
CA ALA A 108 -20.72 10.72 4.14
C ALA A 108 -21.72 10.05 3.19
N GLY A 109 -22.39 8.99 3.65
CA GLY A 109 -23.42 8.32 2.87
C GLY A 109 -22.93 7.88 1.52
N PRO A 110 -23.61 8.27 0.42
CA PRO A 110 -23.21 7.86 -0.92
C PRO A 110 -21.89 8.47 -1.38
N HIS A 111 -21.32 9.41 -0.65
CA HIS A 111 -20.05 10.03 -0.97
C HIS A 111 -18.92 9.47 -0.10
N PHE A 112 -19.11 8.29 0.44
CA PHE A 112 -18.09 7.62 1.21
C PHE A 112 -17.18 6.84 0.27
N LEU A 113 -15.91 7.26 0.18
CA LEU A 113 -14.89 6.63 -0.66
C LEU A 113 -15.28 6.54 -2.13
N ARG A 114 -16.02 7.52 -2.61
CA ARG A 114 -16.52 7.52 -3.99
C ARG A 114 -15.56 8.24 -4.95
N TYR A 115 -14.90 9.29 -4.52
CA TYR A 115 -14.06 10.14 -5.38
C TYR A 115 -12.59 9.97 -5.14
#